data_5fd8ddda3dbc34e274064f892a33d1f9
#
_entry.id   5fd8ddda3dbc34e274064f892a33d1f9
#
_cell.length_a   1.000
_cell.length_b   1.000
_cell.length_c   1.000
_cell.angle_alpha   90.00
_cell.angle_beta   90.00
_cell.angle_gamma   90.00
#
_symmetry.space_group_name_H-M   'P 1'
#
loop_
_entity.id
_entity.type
_entity.pdbx_description
1 polymer ?
#
loop_
_entity_poly.entity_id
_entity_poly.type
_entity_poly.pdbx_seq_one_letter_code
_entity_poly.pdbx_strand_id
1 'polypeptide(L)'
;MRNAMVQLCLVIIGITSIHAVRLLQTSSFHVRMYPANGAERVWAIQGKDSTEMMNVNGQYILRSINPGHWQLSVEASTPYRDARFDVDDVKPGTDMDLGQIRLRK
;
A
#
# COMPACT_ATOMS: atom_id res chain seq x y z
N MET A 1 -21.02 -20.36 -39.27
CA MET A 1 -20.23 -21.18 -38.35
C MET A 1 -18.93 -20.58 -37.95
N ARG A 2 -18.08 -20.15 -38.89
CA ARG A 2 -16.80 -19.53 -38.55
C ARG A 2 -16.94 -18.29 -37.67
N ASN A 3 -17.90 -17.42 -37.98
CA ASN A 3 -18.08 -16.18 -37.23
C ASN A 3 -18.52 -16.43 -35.78
N ALA A 4 -19.32 -17.46 -35.54
CA ALA A 4 -19.77 -17.80 -34.20
C ALA A 4 -18.59 -18.33 -33.34
N MET A 5 -17.72 -19.12 -33.92
CA MET A 5 -16.53 -19.62 -33.21
C MET A 5 -15.55 -18.50 -32.88
N VAL A 6 -15.33 -17.60 -33.83
CA VAL A 6 -14.44 -16.45 -33.60
C VAL A 6 -15.00 -15.55 -32.50
N GLN A 7 -16.32 -15.28 -32.51
CA GLN A 7 -16.95 -14.48 -31.47
C GLN A 7 -16.84 -15.14 -30.11
N LEU A 8 -16.98 -16.45 -30.01
CA LEU A 8 -16.85 -17.18 -28.77
C LEU A 8 -15.41 -17.07 -28.22
N CYS A 9 -14.41 -17.18 -29.05
CA CYS A 9 -13.02 -17.00 -28.66
C CYS A 9 -12.75 -15.60 -28.14
N LEU A 10 -13.28 -14.57 -28.79
CA LEU A 10 -13.14 -13.19 -28.35
C LEU A 10 -13.77 -12.95 -26.99
N VAL A 11 -14.92 -13.52 -26.71
CA VAL A 11 -15.58 -13.41 -25.42
C VAL A 11 -14.72 -14.03 -24.33
N ILE A 12 -14.15 -15.21 -24.57
CA ILE A 12 -13.28 -15.89 -23.61
C ILE A 12 -12.02 -15.04 -23.32
N ILE A 13 -11.39 -14.50 -24.34
CA ILE A 13 -10.23 -13.63 -24.21
C ILE A 13 -10.58 -12.37 -23.41
N GLY A 14 -11.76 -11.79 -23.66
CA GLY A 14 -12.24 -10.62 -22.93
C GLY A 14 -12.41 -10.89 -21.44
N ILE A 15 -13.00 -12.01 -21.08
CA ILE A 15 -13.16 -12.41 -19.67
C ILE A 15 -11.80 -12.61 -19.01
N THR A 16 -10.86 -13.26 -19.67
CA THR A 16 -9.52 -13.45 -19.15
C THR A 16 -8.80 -12.12 -18.93
N SER A 17 -8.93 -11.17 -19.85
CA SER A 17 -8.33 -9.86 -19.72
C SER A 17 -8.87 -9.09 -18.53
N ILE A 18 -10.17 -9.13 -18.28
CA ILE A 18 -10.80 -8.49 -17.12
C ILE A 18 -10.27 -9.10 -15.82
N HIS A 19 -10.11 -10.40 -15.79
CA HIS A 19 -9.59 -11.12 -14.62
C HIS A 19 -8.13 -10.70 -14.35
N ALA A 20 -7.30 -10.61 -15.39
CA ALA A 20 -5.92 -10.16 -15.28
C ALA A 20 -5.81 -8.73 -14.75
N VAL A 21 -6.68 -7.83 -15.18
CA VAL A 21 -6.72 -6.46 -14.69
C VAL A 21 -7.00 -6.43 -13.20
N ARG A 22 -7.92 -7.25 -12.70
CA ARG A 22 -8.19 -7.33 -11.26
C ARG A 22 -6.99 -7.81 -10.46
N LEU A 23 -6.25 -8.78 -10.97
CA LEU A 23 -5.05 -9.31 -10.31
C LEU A 23 -3.91 -8.28 -10.27
N LEU A 24 -3.91 -7.34 -11.21
CA LEU A 24 -2.90 -6.28 -11.28
C LEU A 24 -3.27 -5.04 -10.47
N GLN A 25 -4.50 -4.97 -9.93
CA GLN A 25 -4.91 -3.86 -9.08
C GLN A 25 -4.25 -3.99 -7.71
N THR A 26 -3.27 -3.15 -7.48
CA THR A 26 -2.58 -3.05 -6.21
C THR A 26 -2.93 -1.74 -5.52
N SER A 27 -2.73 -1.72 -4.22
CA SER A 27 -3.00 -0.56 -3.40
C SER A 27 -1.71 0.13 -3.02
N SER A 28 -1.82 1.35 -2.55
CA SER A 28 -0.71 2.11 -1.99
C SER A 28 -1.22 2.97 -0.83
N PHE A 29 -0.32 3.35 0.06
CA PHE A 29 -0.63 4.38 1.03
C PHE A 29 0.60 5.23 1.32
N HIS A 30 0.36 6.42 1.84
CA HIS A 30 1.41 7.35 2.21
C HIS A 30 1.05 8.05 3.50
N VAL A 31 2.09 8.46 4.24
CA VAL A 31 1.96 9.09 5.53
C VAL A 31 3.08 10.10 5.71
N ARG A 32 2.79 11.20 6.40
CA ARG A 32 3.78 12.22 6.74
C ARG A 32 4.14 12.11 8.20
N MET A 33 5.42 12.35 8.50
CA MET A 33 5.91 12.39 9.88
C MET A 33 6.16 13.83 10.30
N TYR A 34 5.85 14.13 11.54
CA TYR A 34 6.17 15.43 12.14
C TYR A 34 6.90 15.20 13.47
N PRO A 35 8.10 15.75 13.63
CA PRO A 35 8.85 16.48 12.60
C PRO A 35 9.31 15.57 11.46
N ALA A 36 9.57 16.15 10.29
CA ALA A 36 9.89 15.39 9.09
C ALA A 36 11.13 14.50 9.26
N ASN A 37 12.07 14.90 10.10
CA ASN A 37 13.30 14.16 10.39
C ASN A 37 13.22 13.35 11.68
N GLY A 38 12.04 13.23 12.28
CA GLY A 38 11.87 12.54 13.56
C GLY A 38 11.86 11.02 13.48
N ALA A 39 11.67 10.46 12.31
CA ALA A 39 11.68 9.02 12.08
C ALA A 39 12.95 8.61 11.35
N GLU A 40 13.58 7.52 11.81
CA GLU A 40 14.70 6.91 11.10
C GLU A 40 14.22 5.95 10.03
N ARG A 41 13.25 5.12 10.39
CA ARG A 41 12.67 4.13 9.50
C ARG A 41 11.21 3.95 9.80
N VAL A 42 10.44 3.62 8.78
CA VAL A 42 9.03 3.26 8.92
C VAL A 42 8.82 1.93 8.22
N TRP A 43 8.28 0.97 8.96
CA TRP A 43 7.99 -0.35 8.46
C TRP A 43 6.50 -0.54 8.31
N ALA A 44 6.10 -1.17 7.21
CA ALA A 44 4.73 -1.62 7.00
C ALA A 44 4.69 -3.13 7.19
N ILE A 45 3.79 -3.59 8.03
CA ILE A 45 3.71 -4.99 8.45
C ILE A 45 2.33 -5.53 8.11
N GLN A 46 2.30 -6.65 7.42
CA GLN A 46 1.08 -7.41 7.17
C GLN A 46 1.36 -8.88 7.50
N GLY A 47 0.75 -9.37 8.58
CA GLY A 47 1.01 -10.73 9.05
C GLY A 47 2.47 -10.95 9.42
N LYS A 48 3.15 -11.81 8.70
CA LYS A 48 4.58 -12.11 8.92
C LYS A 48 5.50 -11.29 8.04
N ASP A 49 4.95 -10.56 7.07
CA ASP A 49 5.72 -9.79 6.11
C ASP A 49 5.91 -8.37 6.60
N SER A 50 7.12 -7.85 6.45
CA SER A 50 7.45 -6.47 6.75
C SER A 50 8.23 -5.86 5.59
N THR A 51 7.90 -4.61 5.27
CA THR A 51 8.52 -3.87 4.18
C THR A 51 8.86 -2.48 4.67
N GLU A 52 10.08 -2.03 4.41
CA GLU A 52 10.48 -0.67 4.73
C GLU A 52 9.83 0.31 3.75
N MET A 53 9.21 1.36 4.28
CA MET A 53 8.59 2.39 3.46
C MET A 53 9.65 3.36 2.93
N MET A 54 9.42 3.84 1.72
CA MET A 54 10.32 4.79 1.07
C MET A 54 10.05 6.21 1.54
N ASN A 55 11.10 6.91 1.96
CA ASN A 55 11.00 8.32 2.34
C ASN A 55 11.27 9.20 1.12
N VAL A 56 10.27 10.00 0.76
CA VAL A 56 10.39 10.98 -0.32
C VAL A 56 10.00 12.34 0.25
N ASN A 57 10.99 13.17 0.54
CA ASN A 57 10.79 14.54 1.05
C ASN A 57 9.96 14.59 2.34
N GLY A 58 10.20 13.66 3.27
CA GLY A 58 9.47 13.60 4.54
C GLY A 58 8.15 12.88 4.49
N GLN A 59 7.77 12.38 3.31
CA GLN A 59 6.59 11.56 3.13
C GLN A 59 7.01 10.11 2.94
N TYR A 60 6.41 9.21 3.72
CA TYR A 60 6.68 7.78 3.59
C TYR A 60 5.62 7.15 2.72
N ILE A 61 6.07 6.41 1.71
CA ILE A 61 5.22 5.86 0.66
C ILE A 61 5.45 4.36 0.55
N LEU A 62 4.37 3.61 0.41
CA LEU A 62 4.42 2.19 0.08
C LEU A 62 3.46 1.92 -1.07
N ARG A 63 3.99 1.33 -2.15
CA ARG A 63 3.25 1.06 -3.38
C ARG A 63 3.18 -0.43 -3.66
N SER A 64 2.20 -0.81 -4.46
CA SER A 64 2.06 -2.18 -4.96
C SER A 64 1.88 -3.19 -3.81
N ILE A 65 1.00 -2.87 -2.88
CA ILE A 65 0.73 -3.68 -1.71
C ILE A 65 -0.58 -4.44 -1.84
N ASN A 66 -0.68 -5.51 -1.07
CA ASN A 66 -1.91 -6.28 -0.96
C ASN A 66 -2.95 -5.48 -0.14
N PRO A 67 -4.23 -5.59 -0.48
CA PRO A 67 -5.27 -5.00 0.35
C PRO A 67 -5.38 -5.70 1.71
N GLY A 68 -6.10 -5.09 2.63
CA GLY A 68 -6.38 -5.63 3.94
C GLY A 68 -5.81 -4.80 5.07
N HIS A 69 -5.59 -5.44 6.21
CA HIS A 69 -5.09 -4.79 7.41
C HIS A 69 -3.56 -4.68 7.37
N TRP A 70 -3.06 -3.50 7.72
CA TRP A 70 -1.63 -3.23 7.83
C TRP A 70 -1.33 -2.58 9.16
N GLN A 71 -0.09 -2.74 9.63
CA GLN A 71 0.41 -2.05 10.80
C GLN A 71 1.67 -1.28 10.41
N LEU A 72 1.78 -0.03 10.86
CA LEU A 72 2.99 0.76 10.69
C LEU A 72 3.81 0.73 11.97
N SER A 73 5.09 0.47 11.85
CA SER A 73 6.05 0.54 12.94
C SER A 73 7.06 1.63 12.64
N VAL A 74 7.10 2.65 13.47
CA VAL A 74 7.98 3.81 13.30
C VAL A 74 9.15 3.68 14.26
N GLU A 75 10.36 3.60 13.70
CA GLU A 75 11.59 3.72 14.47
C GLU A 75 11.98 5.19 14.50
N ALA A 76 11.82 5.81 15.66
CA ALA A 76 12.03 7.24 15.80
C ALA A 76 13.48 7.57 16.13
N SER A 77 13.92 8.76 15.70
CA SER A 77 15.20 9.32 16.08
C SER A 77 15.11 9.95 17.47
N THR A 78 16.15 9.80 18.27
CA THR A 78 16.22 10.47 19.57
C THR A 78 16.05 11.99 19.40
N PRO A 79 15.24 12.68 20.18
CA PRO A 79 14.56 12.27 21.44
C PRO A 79 13.15 11.72 21.28
N TYR A 80 12.71 11.41 20.07
CA TYR A 80 11.36 10.92 19.83
C TYR A 80 11.23 9.44 20.14
N ARG A 81 10.01 9.02 20.44
CA ARG A 81 9.71 7.63 20.79
C ARG A 81 9.19 6.85 19.61
N ASP A 82 9.54 5.58 19.55
CA ASP A 82 8.98 4.65 18.58
C ASP A 82 7.47 4.58 18.74
N ALA A 83 6.78 4.34 17.63
CA ALA A 83 5.33 4.30 17.62
C ALA A 83 4.81 3.21 16.69
N ARG A 84 3.59 2.75 16.94
CA ARG A 84 2.89 1.80 16.08
C ARG A 84 1.49 2.28 15.81
N PHE A 85 1.03 2.07 14.58
CA PHE A 85 -0.29 2.50 14.14
C PHE A 85 -0.92 1.41 13.29
N ASP A 86 -2.22 1.24 13.45
CA ASP A 86 -3.00 0.33 12.63
C ASP A 86 -3.53 1.07 11.42
N VAL A 87 -3.43 0.42 10.25
CA VAL A 87 -4.05 0.89 9.02
C VAL A 87 -5.13 -0.12 8.67
N ASP A 88 -6.37 0.23 8.98
CA ASP A 88 -7.48 -0.67 8.76
C ASP A 88 -7.95 -0.61 7.32
N ASP A 89 -8.22 -1.79 6.79
CA ASP A 89 -8.98 -2.00 5.57
C ASP A 89 -8.47 -1.21 4.35
N VAL A 90 -7.23 -1.49 3.96
CA VAL A 90 -6.70 -1.00 2.69
C VAL A 90 -7.47 -1.67 1.56
N LYS A 91 -8.20 -0.88 0.77
CA LYS A 91 -9.04 -1.39 -0.31
C LYS A 91 -8.24 -1.59 -1.59
N PRO A 92 -8.60 -2.58 -2.41
CA PRO A 92 -7.90 -2.81 -3.68
C PRO A 92 -7.97 -1.59 -4.61
N GLY A 93 -6.86 -1.28 -5.26
CA GLY A 93 -6.80 -0.24 -6.27
C GLY A 93 -6.87 1.19 -5.74
N THR A 94 -6.66 1.40 -4.45
CA THR A 94 -6.74 2.73 -3.84
C THR A 94 -5.36 3.24 -3.42
N ASP A 95 -5.22 4.57 -3.44
CA ASP A 95 -4.09 5.26 -2.83
C ASP A 95 -4.61 6.00 -1.60
N MET A 96 -4.23 5.53 -0.41
CA MET A 96 -4.74 6.08 0.84
C MET A 96 -3.78 7.11 1.42
N ASP A 97 -4.32 8.27 1.75
CA ASP A 97 -3.59 9.29 2.52
C ASP A 97 -3.87 9.06 4.00
N LEU A 98 -2.86 8.62 4.74
CA LEU A 98 -2.98 8.35 6.18
C LEU A 98 -2.80 9.61 7.03
N GLY A 99 -2.56 10.75 6.39
CA GLY A 99 -2.40 12.02 7.09
C GLY A 99 -1.01 12.19 7.70
N GLN A 100 -0.96 12.83 8.86
CA GLN A 100 0.29 13.16 9.53
C GLN A 100 0.36 12.46 10.89
N ILE A 101 1.50 11.82 11.15
CA ILE A 101 1.80 11.22 12.46
C ILE A 101 2.73 12.18 13.21
N ARG A 102 2.31 12.61 14.38
CA ARG A 102 3.16 13.39 15.29
C ARG A 102 3.91 12.46 16.21
N LEU A 103 5.23 12.53 16.15
CA LEU A 103 6.09 11.78 17.05
C LEU A 103 6.16 12.49 18.40
N ARG A 104 6.17 11.69 19.46
CA ARG A 104 6.24 12.19 20.83
C ARG A 104 7.65 12.02 21.38
N LYS A 105 8.04 12.96 22.21
CA LYS A 105 9.30 12.88 22.96
C LYS A 105 9.19 12.01 24.19
#